data_80d4f65962425fb7d05ba83f1bca00d2
#
_entry.id   80d4f65962425fb7d05ba83f1bca00d2
#
_cell.length_a   1.000
_cell.length_b   1.000
_cell.length_c   1.000
_cell.angle_alpha   90.00
_cell.angle_beta   90.00
_cell.angle_gamma   90.00
#
_symmetry.space_group_name_H-M   'P 1'
#
loop_
_entity.id
_entity.type
_entity.pdbx_description
1 polymer ?
#
loop_
_entity_poly.entity_id
_entity_poly.type
_entity_poly.pdbx_seq_one_letter_code
_entity_poly.pdbx_strand_id
1 'polypeptide(L)'
;MIVIPSASAHSATARSASSKPQFVDAATQSLSLRLTAVNGAPPNPAPAATVVNLTSQNCTAVTGGKRCTADMLLPIGSDTIAITAYSATNAAGNALSAGQQTSSVSEAGPNGFSVALGGVVNSITLTVGSATSGTPATVPVTVVAKDAAGTQIVGSDAYTAPIALSDSDASGVTKLSSATVSSPATVVSLQYNGGTLPTPAVIAATASGIPTVTAKFQPGGGPIVEYTIPTANSVPKEIRTGPDGNLWFVEYNGNKVAKLTTSGAFTEYPIPTAGSGSLGLAKGPDGNMWFTEYGGGNKIGKVTTSGAFTEYPIPTANSGPVGIVAGPDGNVWFLEDFGNKVGKITTSGAITEYPVPTPGSGPQEITVGPDNNLWFMEFAGNNVAKVTTAGAFTEYQIPTSASNSEAITLGPDGNLWFTEVNANKVGKVTTSGAFTEYNVPTSGSQPVGIVTGSDGNLWFVEIGANKIAKVTTSGVFTEYNVPTAASQPYDITSGPDGNIWFTEQSGNKIGKIVP
;
A
#
# COMPACT_ATOMS: atom_id res chain seq x y z
N MET A 1 39.73 -5.59 -0.73
CA MET A 1 40.61 -6.25 -1.71
C MET A 1 41.23 -7.44 -1.02
N ILE A 2 40.99 -8.63 -1.51
CA ILE A 2 41.55 -9.88 -0.99
C ILE A 2 42.67 -10.26 -1.96
N VAL A 3 43.84 -10.55 -1.44
CA VAL A 3 44.99 -10.94 -2.24
C VAL A 3 45.37 -12.37 -1.88
N ILE A 4 45.39 -13.28 -2.88
CA ILE A 4 45.60 -14.72 -2.70
C ILE A 4 46.92 -15.13 -3.37
N PRO A 5 47.90 -15.70 -2.62
CA PRO A 5 49.15 -16.22 -3.22
C PRO A 5 48.99 -17.66 -3.74
N SER A 6 49.86 -18.08 -4.70
CA SER A 6 49.86 -19.42 -5.28
C SER A 6 50.71 -20.41 -4.50
N ALA A 7 50.52 -21.70 -4.77
CA ALA A 7 51.09 -22.83 -4.07
C ALA A 7 52.36 -23.40 -4.69
N SER A 8 53.34 -22.63 -4.98
CA SER A 8 54.72 -23.11 -4.94
C SER A 8 55.42 -22.46 -3.74
N ALA A 9 56.07 -23.23 -2.93
CA ALA A 9 56.66 -23.00 -1.62
C ALA A 9 57.40 -21.65 -1.37
N HIS A 10 56.88 -20.50 -1.81
CA HIS A 10 57.43 -19.18 -1.51
C HIS A 10 56.30 -18.19 -1.24
N SER A 11 56.31 -17.64 -0.03
CA SER A 11 55.44 -16.58 0.43
C SER A 11 55.58 -15.34 -0.48
N ALA A 12 54.52 -15.03 -1.22
CA ALA A 12 54.45 -13.83 -2.05
C ALA A 12 53.46 -12.80 -1.50
N THR A 13 53.99 -11.65 -1.06
CA THR A 13 53.19 -10.49 -0.67
C THR A 13 52.67 -9.79 -1.91
N ALA A 14 51.37 -9.86 -2.18
CA ALA A 14 50.76 -9.20 -3.32
C ALA A 14 50.58 -7.70 -3.08
N ARG A 15 50.99 -6.90 -4.06
CA ARG A 15 50.82 -5.45 -4.10
C ARG A 15 49.47 -5.07 -4.70
N SER A 16 48.85 -4.08 -4.08
CA SER A 16 47.58 -3.46 -4.43
C SER A 16 47.55 -2.89 -5.86
N ALA A 17 46.59 -3.36 -6.67
CA ALA A 17 46.01 -2.55 -7.75
C ALA A 17 44.77 -1.81 -7.21
N SER A 18 44.68 -0.51 -7.52
CA SER A 18 43.57 0.34 -7.04
C SER A 18 42.29 0.08 -7.83
N SER A 19 41.51 -0.88 -7.39
CA SER A 19 40.09 -0.97 -7.75
C SER A 19 39.24 -0.62 -6.54
N LYS A 20 38.18 0.14 -6.74
CA LYS A 20 37.23 0.51 -5.68
C LYS A 20 36.62 -0.75 -5.04
N PRO A 21 36.30 -0.73 -3.74
CA PRO A 21 35.77 -1.90 -3.05
C PRO A 21 34.46 -2.34 -3.69
N GLN A 22 34.42 -3.61 -4.05
CA GLN A 22 33.26 -4.34 -4.49
C GLN A 22 32.39 -4.70 -3.29
N PHE A 23 31.13 -5.07 -3.52
CA PHE A 23 30.16 -5.31 -2.45
C PHE A 23 30.69 -6.36 -1.47
N VAL A 24 31.06 -5.91 -0.28
CA VAL A 24 31.22 -6.74 0.91
C VAL A 24 30.32 -6.16 1.99
N ASP A 25 29.28 -6.88 2.33
CA ASP A 25 28.32 -6.46 3.35
C ASP A 25 29.01 -6.22 4.70
N ALA A 26 28.57 -5.21 5.45
CA ALA A 26 29.06 -4.92 6.80
C ALA A 26 28.82 -6.10 7.78
N ALA A 27 27.83 -6.95 7.49
CA ALA A 27 27.55 -8.18 8.24
C ALA A 27 28.49 -9.34 7.90
N THR A 28 29.39 -9.21 6.91
CA THR A 28 30.32 -10.28 6.54
C THR A 28 31.29 -10.59 7.68
N GLN A 29 31.33 -11.84 8.10
CA GLN A 29 32.22 -12.33 9.16
C GLN A 29 33.28 -13.31 8.66
N SER A 30 33.05 -13.99 7.53
CA SER A 30 34.04 -14.88 6.93
C SER A 30 33.92 -14.92 5.41
N LEU A 31 35.00 -15.40 4.79
CA LEU A 31 35.11 -15.62 3.34
C LEU A 31 35.52 -17.06 3.09
N SER A 32 34.91 -17.70 2.11
CA SER A 32 35.32 -19.02 1.61
C SER A 32 35.93 -18.85 0.23
N LEU A 33 37.13 -19.38 0.02
CA LEU A 33 37.84 -19.42 -1.24
C LEU A 33 37.91 -20.86 -1.73
N ARG A 34 37.46 -21.15 -2.91
CA ARG A 34 37.41 -22.51 -3.47
C ARG A 34 37.94 -22.56 -4.88
N LEU A 35 38.86 -23.47 -5.15
CA LEU A 35 39.25 -23.81 -6.50
C LEU A 35 38.11 -24.58 -7.19
N THR A 36 37.58 -24.02 -8.28
CA THR A 36 36.42 -24.59 -8.98
C THR A 36 36.76 -25.16 -10.36
N ALA A 37 37.86 -24.71 -10.97
CA ALA A 37 38.39 -25.31 -12.19
C ALA A 37 39.90 -25.18 -12.28
N VAL A 38 40.52 -26.17 -12.91
CA VAL A 38 41.94 -26.20 -13.33
C VAL A 38 41.96 -26.44 -14.84
N ASN A 39 42.55 -25.53 -15.61
CA ASN A 39 42.54 -25.58 -17.07
C ASN A 39 41.14 -25.80 -17.69
N GLY A 40 40.12 -25.19 -17.07
CA GLY A 40 38.74 -25.26 -17.51
C GLY A 40 37.95 -26.52 -17.08
N ALA A 41 38.59 -27.46 -16.38
CA ALA A 41 37.92 -28.67 -15.86
C ALA A 41 37.79 -28.65 -14.33
N PRO A 42 36.74 -29.25 -13.73
CA PRO A 42 36.63 -29.36 -12.28
C PRO A 42 37.85 -30.14 -11.71
N PRO A 43 38.44 -29.68 -10.58
CA PRO A 43 39.55 -30.39 -9.95
C PRO A 43 39.10 -31.74 -9.39
N ASN A 44 39.94 -32.79 -9.59
CA ASN A 44 39.66 -34.12 -9.08
C ASN A 44 40.90 -34.67 -8.32
N PRO A 45 40.84 -34.90 -7.01
CA PRO A 45 39.71 -34.60 -6.11
C PRO A 45 39.47 -33.10 -5.95
N ALA A 46 38.22 -32.69 -5.65
CA ALA A 46 37.92 -31.31 -5.32
C ALA A 46 38.58 -30.92 -3.97
N PRO A 47 39.46 -29.89 -3.94
CA PRO A 47 40.11 -29.49 -2.70
C PRO A 47 39.09 -28.84 -1.74
N ALA A 48 39.41 -28.92 -0.46
CA ALA A 48 38.65 -28.20 0.56
C ALA A 48 38.75 -26.69 0.36
N ALA A 49 37.67 -25.96 0.69
CA ALA A 49 37.69 -24.51 0.64
C ALA A 49 38.63 -23.93 1.73
N THR A 50 39.38 -22.91 1.39
CA THR A 50 40.13 -22.11 2.37
C THR A 50 39.18 -21.08 2.98
N VAL A 51 39.05 -21.08 4.31
CA VAL A 51 38.15 -20.14 5.01
C VAL A 51 38.97 -19.08 5.74
N VAL A 52 38.57 -17.81 5.55
CA VAL A 52 39.17 -16.65 6.20
C VAL A 52 38.11 -15.98 7.08
N ASN A 53 38.29 -16.02 8.41
CA ASN A 53 37.47 -15.23 9.31
C ASN A 53 37.99 -13.79 9.39
N LEU A 54 37.12 -12.80 9.28
CA LEU A 54 37.51 -11.37 9.27
C LEU A 54 38.01 -10.87 10.62
N THR A 55 37.91 -11.69 11.66
CA THR A 55 38.50 -11.49 13.00
C THR A 55 39.88 -12.09 13.14
N SER A 56 40.38 -12.84 12.13
CA SER A 56 41.67 -13.54 12.20
C SER A 56 42.85 -12.56 12.15
N GLN A 57 44.03 -13.04 12.63
CA GLN A 57 45.27 -12.27 12.58
C GLN A 57 45.73 -11.92 11.16
N ASN A 58 45.21 -12.61 10.16
CA ASN A 58 45.51 -12.38 8.76
C ASN A 58 44.68 -11.23 8.15
N CYS A 59 43.84 -10.55 8.94
CA CYS A 59 43.03 -9.43 8.54
C CYS A 59 43.41 -8.16 9.27
N THR A 60 43.79 -7.12 8.55
CA THR A 60 44.15 -5.80 9.10
C THR A 60 43.14 -4.76 8.68
N ALA A 61 42.82 -3.82 9.58
CA ALA A 61 41.97 -2.69 9.27
C ALA A 61 42.66 -1.76 8.27
N VAL A 62 41.91 -1.28 7.26
CA VAL A 62 42.37 -0.30 6.28
C VAL A 62 41.25 0.73 6.07
N THR A 63 41.58 1.88 5.45
CA THR A 63 40.54 2.88 5.11
C THR A 63 39.44 2.25 4.24
N GLY A 64 38.22 2.21 4.75
CA GLY A 64 37.05 1.65 4.06
C GLY A 64 36.84 0.14 4.24
N GLY A 65 37.54 -0.54 5.19
CA GLY A 65 37.28 -1.95 5.44
C GLY A 65 38.41 -2.74 6.10
N LYS A 66 38.56 -3.99 5.71
CA LYS A 66 39.63 -4.90 6.14
C LYS A 66 40.36 -5.49 4.96
N ARG A 67 41.66 -5.64 5.08
CA ARG A 67 42.51 -6.40 4.16
C ARG A 67 42.86 -7.72 4.80
N CYS A 68 42.51 -8.82 4.13
CA CYS A 68 42.84 -10.16 4.58
C CYS A 68 43.80 -10.85 3.61
N THR A 69 44.68 -11.70 4.13
CA THR A 69 45.54 -12.58 3.32
C THR A 69 45.20 -14.03 3.64
N ALA A 70 45.24 -14.87 2.62
CA ALA A 70 45.09 -16.32 2.78
C ALA A 70 45.99 -17.02 1.78
N ASP A 71 46.63 -18.10 2.22
CA ASP A 71 47.44 -18.95 1.38
C ASP A 71 46.57 -20.09 0.83
N MET A 72 46.69 -20.35 -0.46
CA MET A 72 45.96 -21.39 -1.15
C MET A 72 46.91 -22.15 -2.08
N LEU A 73 46.92 -23.48 -1.99
CA LEU A 73 47.69 -24.33 -2.87
C LEU A 73 46.97 -24.43 -4.22
N LEU A 74 47.61 -23.95 -5.30
CA LEU A 74 47.01 -23.95 -6.63
C LEU A 74 47.94 -24.72 -7.60
N PRO A 75 47.40 -25.56 -8.50
CA PRO A 75 48.17 -26.14 -9.58
C PRO A 75 48.74 -25.08 -10.55
N ILE A 76 49.78 -25.44 -11.29
CA ILE A 76 50.23 -24.58 -12.42
C ILE A 76 49.24 -24.70 -13.55
N GLY A 77 48.77 -23.58 -14.08
CA GLY A 77 47.83 -23.55 -15.20
C GLY A 77 46.79 -22.43 -15.07
N SER A 78 45.69 -22.59 -15.80
CA SER A 78 44.57 -21.65 -15.77
C SER A 78 43.55 -22.09 -14.70
N ASP A 79 43.56 -21.43 -13.55
CA ASP A 79 42.78 -21.79 -12.39
C ASP A 79 41.61 -20.82 -12.17
N THR A 80 40.44 -21.37 -11.87
CA THR A 80 39.25 -20.59 -11.48
C THR A 80 38.99 -20.72 -9.98
N ILE A 81 38.97 -19.58 -9.28
CA ILE A 81 38.70 -19.48 -7.87
C ILE A 81 37.35 -18.78 -7.65
N ALA A 82 36.47 -19.41 -6.89
CA ALA A 82 35.25 -18.80 -6.39
C ALA A 82 35.48 -18.28 -4.97
N ILE A 83 34.95 -17.10 -4.67
CA ILE A 83 34.95 -16.48 -3.33
C ILE A 83 33.51 -16.23 -2.94
N THR A 84 33.15 -16.61 -1.70
CA THR A 84 31.83 -16.34 -1.11
C THR A 84 31.99 -15.71 0.25
N ALA A 85 31.27 -14.63 0.51
CA ALA A 85 31.19 -13.96 1.81
C ALA A 85 30.00 -14.46 2.61
N TYR A 86 30.19 -14.69 3.92
CA TYR A 86 29.16 -15.25 4.81
C TYR A 86 28.92 -14.36 6.03
N SER A 87 27.69 -14.44 6.57
CA SER A 87 27.23 -13.66 7.74
C SER A 87 27.73 -14.21 9.09
N ALA A 88 28.39 -15.36 9.12
CA ALA A 88 28.97 -15.95 10.31
C ALA A 88 30.42 -16.40 10.06
N THR A 89 31.17 -16.71 11.14
CA THR A 89 32.51 -17.23 11.04
C THR A 89 32.54 -18.66 10.47
N ASN A 90 33.74 -19.11 10.04
CA ASN A 90 33.97 -20.48 9.53
C ASN A 90 33.12 -20.84 8.28
N ALA A 91 32.84 -19.87 7.39
CA ALA A 91 31.98 -20.03 6.21
C ALA A 91 30.58 -20.61 6.56
N ALA A 92 30.08 -20.25 7.74
CA ALA A 92 28.74 -20.59 8.19
C ALA A 92 27.78 -19.42 8.01
N GLY A 93 26.48 -19.66 8.28
CA GLY A 93 25.44 -18.64 8.08
C GLY A 93 25.07 -18.46 6.60
N ASN A 94 24.54 -17.29 6.29
CA ASN A 94 24.03 -16.98 4.95
C ASN A 94 25.12 -16.41 4.04
N ALA A 95 25.12 -16.80 2.76
CA ALA A 95 25.94 -16.19 1.75
C ALA A 95 25.41 -14.78 1.43
N LEU A 96 26.26 -13.77 1.55
CA LEU A 96 25.92 -12.35 1.35
C LEU A 96 26.36 -11.83 -0.03
N SER A 97 27.55 -12.27 -0.47
CA SER A 97 28.08 -11.95 -1.79
C SER A 97 28.97 -13.05 -2.31
N ALA A 98 29.10 -13.18 -3.62
CA ALA A 98 29.94 -14.17 -4.26
C ALA A 98 30.49 -13.66 -5.59
N GLY A 99 31.62 -14.26 -6.03
CA GLY A 99 32.22 -14.00 -7.31
C GLY A 99 33.24 -15.07 -7.66
N GLN A 100 33.70 -15.08 -8.92
CA GLN A 100 34.74 -15.97 -9.38
C GLN A 100 35.68 -15.27 -10.36
N GLN A 101 36.91 -15.76 -10.44
CA GLN A 101 37.93 -15.27 -11.34
C GLN A 101 38.78 -16.43 -11.84
N THR A 102 39.05 -16.43 -13.14
CA THR A 102 40.06 -17.31 -13.75
C THR A 102 41.35 -16.54 -13.95
N SER A 103 42.45 -17.12 -13.54
CA SER A 103 43.77 -16.53 -13.73
C SER A 103 44.83 -17.60 -13.96
N SER A 104 45.91 -17.24 -14.68
CA SER A 104 47.02 -18.16 -14.89
C SER A 104 47.94 -18.20 -13.66
N VAL A 105 48.25 -19.40 -13.20
CA VAL A 105 49.19 -19.69 -12.11
C VAL A 105 50.49 -20.18 -12.72
N SER A 106 51.63 -19.54 -12.40
CA SER A 106 52.96 -19.89 -12.92
C SER A 106 53.92 -20.18 -11.76
N GLU A 107 54.96 -20.92 -12.07
CA GLU A 107 56.03 -21.31 -11.11
C GLU A 107 56.95 -20.12 -10.75
N ALA A 108 57.06 -19.17 -11.66
CA ALA A 108 57.98 -18.04 -11.52
C ALA A 108 57.26 -16.72 -11.37
N GLY A 109 56.85 -16.34 -10.17
CA GLY A 109 56.35 -15.01 -9.91
C GLY A 109 55.18 -14.95 -8.90
N PRO A 110 54.77 -13.75 -8.48
CA PRO A 110 53.64 -13.59 -7.63
C PRO A 110 52.35 -13.88 -8.40
N ASN A 111 51.62 -14.88 -8.01
CA ASN A 111 50.30 -15.21 -8.54
C ASN A 111 49.22 -14.54 -7.68
N GLY A 112 48.44 -13.64 -8.27
CA GLY A 112 47.42 -12.89 -7.59
C GLY A 112 46.06 -13.02 -8.29
N PHE A 113 44.99 -13.12 -7.49
CA PHE A 113 43.62 -13.09 -7.96
C PHE A 113 42.92 -11.84 -7.44
N SER A 114 42.15 -11.19 -8.30
CA SER A 114 41.25 -10.10 -7.92
C SER A 114 39.83 -10.47 -8.34
N VAL A 115 39.02 -10.85 -7.39
CA VAL A 115 37.63 -11.31 -7.66
C VAL A 115 36.67 -10.20 -7.32
N ALA A 116 35.79 -9.89 -8.27
CA ALA A 116 34.61 -9.08 -8.03
C ALA A 116 33.56 -9.88 -7.27
N LEU A 117 33.06 -9.33 -6.17
CA LEU A 117 31.98 -9.96 -5.41
C LEU A 117 30.66 -9.28 -5.76
N GLY A 118 29.79 -10.00 -6.47
CA GLY A 118 28.42 -9.60 -6.69
C GLY A 118 27.52 -9.91 -5.50
N GLY A 119 26.50 -9.10 -5.26
CA GLY A 119 25.55 -9.35 -4.18
C GLY A 119 24.71 -10.62 -4.43
N VAL A 120 24.61 -11.48 -3.42
CA VAL A 120 23.70 -12.63 -3.43
C VAL A 120 22.31 -12.15 -3.01
N VAL A 121 21.41 -12.10 -3.96
CA VAL A 121 20.03 -11.66 -3.71
C VAL A 121 19.29 -12.69 -2.88
N ASN A 122 18.72 -12.26 -1.76
CA ASN A 122 17.90 -13.10 -0.87
C ASN A 122 16.43 -12.64 -0.83
N SER A 123 16.18 -11.37 -1.06
CA SER A 123 14.82 -10.84 -1.18
C SER A 123 14.78 -9.68 -2.17
N ILE A 124 13.61 -9.44 -2.75
CA ILE A 124 13.36 -8.39 -3.72
C ILE A 124 12.15 -7.58 -3.25
N THR A 125 12.24 -6.25 -3.38
CA THR A 125 11.07 -5.37 -3.33
C THR A 125 10.93 -4.75 -4.72
N LEU A 126 9.72 -4.81 -5.27
CA LEU A 126 9.37 -4.27 -6.57
C LEU A 126 8.30 -3.18 -6.39
N THR A 127 8.56 -1.99 -6.94
CA THR A 127 7.56 -0.93 -7.04
C THR A 127 7.50 -0.38 -8.44
N VAL A 128 6.30 0.00 -8.88
CA VAL A 128 6.05 0.63 -10.17
C VAL A 128 5.41 1.98 -9.90
N GLY A 129 5.91 3.03 -10.55
CA GLY A 129 5.36 4.37 -10.46
C GLY A 129 3.98 4.48 -11.09
N SER A 130 3.44 5.68 -11.13
CA SER A 130 2.13 5.98 -11.70
C SER A 130 2.24 6.76 -13.02
N ALA A 131 1.17 6.71 -13.83
CA ALA A 131 0.98 7.55 -15.00
C ALA A 131 -0.49 7.94 -15.12
N THR A 132 -0.78 9.04 -15.81
CA THR A 132 -2.15 9.46 -16.12
C THR A 132 -2.68 8.67 -17.32
N SER A 133 -3.90 8.14 -17.23
CA SER A 133 -4.58 7.47 -18.33
C SER A 133 -4.74 8.39 -19.54
N GLY A 134 -4.60 7.87 -20.72
CA GLY A 134 -4.67 8.65 -21.97
C GLY A 134 -3.39 9.44 -22.30
N THR A 135 -2.39 9.49 -21.42
CA THR A 135 -1.16 10.27 -21.64
C THR A 135 0.05 9.34 -21.67
N PRO A 136 0.79 9.24 -22.79
CA PRO A 136 2.02 8.46 -22.84
C PRO A 136 3.02 8.89 -21.79
N ALA A 137 3.65 7.92 -21.11
CA ALA A 137 4.59 8.18 -20.01
C ALA A 137 5.69 7.13 -19.91
N THR A 138 6.84 7.56 -19.39
CA THR A 138 7.90 6.67 -18.92
C THR A 138 7.81 6.55 -17.41
N VAL A 139 7.37 5.39 -16.93
CA VAL A 139 7.07 5.13 -15.51
C VAL A 139 8.28 4.43 -14.88
N PRO A 140 8.81 4.91 -13.75
CA PRO A 140 9.93 4.25 -13.09
C PRO A 140 9.51 2.89 -12.53
N VAL A 141 10.35 1.87 -12.74
CA VAL A 141 10.25 0.56 -12.10
C VAL A 141 11.44 0.42 -11.16
N THR A 142 11.18 0.40 -9.86
CA THR A 142 12.22 0.31 -8.84
C THR A 142 12.31 -1.12 -8.33
N VAL A 143 13.49 -1.71 -8.46
CA VAL A 143 13.82 -3.05 -7.96
C VAL A 143 14.87 -2.89 -6.87
N VAL A 144 14.52 -3.20 -5.64
CA VAL A 144 15.45 -3.18 -4.50
C VAL A 144 15.74 -4.62 -4.10
N ALA A 145 16.98 -5.04 -4.28
CA ALA A 145 17.46 -6.34 -3.85
C ALA A 145 18.16 -6.23 -2.48
N LYS A 146 17.90 -7.20 -1.60
CA LYS A 146 18.55 -7.32 -0.30
C LYS A 146 19.22 -8.67 -0.18
N ASP A 147 20.32 -8.71 0.57
CA ASP A 147 21.00 -9.94 0.93
C ASP A 147 20.30 -10.69 2.10
N ALA A 148 20.87 -11.79 2.55
CA ALA A 148 20.30 -12.61 3.61
C ALA A 148 20.36 -11.96 5.00
N ALA A 149 21.13 -10.88 5.18
CA ALA A 149 21.14 -10.06 6.39
C ALA A 149 20.07 -8.95 6.34
N GLY A 150 19.34 -8.83 5.21
CA GLY A 150 18.35 -7.78 4.98
C GLY A 150 18.95 -6.45 4.53
N THR A 151 20.26 -6.40 4.27
CA THR A 151 20.95 -5.19 3.81
C THR A 151 20.71 -4.99 2.31
N GLN A 152 20.40 -3.76 1.92
CA GLN A 152 20.22 -3.43 0.51
C GLN A 152 21.56 -3.57 -0.25
N ILE A 153 21.52 -4.33 -1.34
CA ILE A 153 22.65 -4.47 -2.26
C ILE A 153 22.75 -3.20 -3.09
N VAL A 154 23.89 -2.52 -3.04
CA VAL A 154 24.17 -1.24 -3.73
C VAL A 154 25.46 -1.33 -4.53
N GLY A 155 25.64 -0.42 -5.49
CA GLY A 155 26.85 -0.32 -6.31
C GLY A 155 26.59 -0.61 -7.79
N SER A 156 27.67 -0.76 -8.55
CA SER A 156 27.61 -1.01 -10.01
C SER A 156 27.85 -2.47 -10.38
N ASP A 157 28.29 -3.28 -9.42
CA ASP A 157 28.67 -4.68 -9.69
C ASP A 157 27.44 -5.55 -9.93
N ALA A 158 27.61 -6.56 -10.79
CA ALA A 158 26.53 -7.46 -11.15
C ALA A 158 26.06 -8.29 -9.94
N TYR A 159 24.78 -8.59 -9.90
CA TYR A 159 24.26 -9.64 -9.03
C TYR A 159 24.86 -11.00 -9.43
N THR A 160 24.97 -11.94 -8.50
CA THR A 160 25.42 -13.33 -8.77
C THR A 160 24.53 -14.03 -9.79
N ALA A 161 23.27 -13.66 -9.83
CA ALA A 161 22.31 -14.02 -10.87
C ALA A 161 21.41 -12.81 -11.16
N PRO A 162 21.15 -12.47 -12.43
CA PRO A 162 20.29 -11.36 -12.77
C PRO A 162 18.85 -11.61 -12.31
N ILE A 163 18.14 -10.54 -11.96
CA ILE A 163 16.71 -10.56 -11.65
C ILE A 163 15.96 -10.43 -12.98
N ALA A 164 15.12 -11.41 -13.30
CA ALA A 164 14.28 -11.37 -14.49
C ALA A 164 13.03 -10.55 -14.22
N LEU A 165 12.61 -9.73 -15.18
CA LEU A 165 11.39 -8.95 -15.16
C LEU A 165 10.46 -9.41 -16.28
N SER A 166 9.16 -9.43 -16.00
CA SER A 166 8.12 -9.67 -17.00
C SER A 166 6.96 -8.69 -16.81
N ASP A 167 6.28 -8.41 -17.92
CA ASP A 167 5.05 -7.61 -18.00
C ASP A 167 3.94 -8.51 -18.51
N SER A 168 2.79 -8.53 -17.84
CA SER A 168 1.66 -9.36 -18.22
C SER A 168 0.81 -8.76 -19.36
N ASP A 169 1.05 -7.50 -19.72
CA ASP A 169 0.30 -6.85 -20.80
C ASP A 169 0.69 -7.40 -22.17
N ALA A 170 -0.23 -8.12 -22.81
CA ALA A 170 -0.08 -8.64 -24.17
C ALA A 170 -0.58 -7.67 -25.25
N SER A 171 -1.25 -6.57 -24.87
CA SER A 171 -1.82 -5.60 -25.80
C SER A 171 -0.78 -4.61 -26.36
N GLY A 172 0.39 -4.50 -25.71
CA GLY A 172 1.43 -3.56 -26.06
C GLY A 172 1.17 -2.13 -25.59
N VAL A 173 0.21 -1.94 -24.69
CA VAL A 173 -0.06 -0.66 -24.03
C VAL A 173 1.07 -0.32 -23.06
N THR A 174 1.65 -1.34 -22.42
CA THR A 174 2.85 -1.23 -21.59
C THR A 174 4.01 -2.03 -22.19
N LYS A 175 5.24 -1.61 -21.90
CA LYS A 175 6.46 -2.32 -22.28
C LYS A 175 7.62 -1.99 -21.34
N LEU A 176 8.23 -3.00 -20.76
CA LEU A 176 9.45 -2.83 -19.97
C LEU A 176 10.63 -2.38 -20.85
N SER A 177 11.44 -1.43 -20.38
CA SER A 177 12.68 -1.01 -21.04
C SER A 177 13.78 -2.07 -20.99
N SER A 178 13.71 -2.98 -20.01
CA SER A 178 14.59 -4.15 -19.87
C SER A 178 13.84 -5.31 -19.25
N ALA A 179 14.09 -6.52 -19.73
CA ALA A 179 13.59 -7.76 -19.15
C ALA A 179 14.49 -8.30 -18.02
N THR A 180 15.61 -7.62 -17.71
CA THR A 180 16.54 -8.07 -16.67
C THR A 180 17.12 -6.89 -15.90
N VAL A 181 17.36 -7.11 -14.61
CA VAL A 181 18.14 -6.23 -13.73
C VAL A 181 19.41 -6.99 -13.36
N SER A 182 20.53 -6.61 -13.97
CA SER A 182 21.81 -7.31 -13.79
C SER A 182 22.63 -6.79 -12.62
N SER A 183 22.38 -5.55 -12.17
CA SER A 183 23.09 -4.91 -11.05
C SER A 183 22.19 -3.88 -10.37
N PRO A 184 22.53 -3.41 -9.16
CA PRO A 184 21.82 -2.31 -8.48
C PRO A 184 21.76 -1.01 -9.30
N ALA A 185 22.73 -0.79 -10.19
CA ALA A 185 22.78 0.39 -11.05
C ALA A 185 21.89 0.29 -12.30
N THR A 186 21.26 -0.88 -12.55
CA THR A 186 20.39 -1.07 -13.72
C THR A 186 19.10 -0.26 -13.54
N VAL A 187 18.90 0.72 -14.42
CA VAL A 187 17.68 1.53 -14.45
C VAL A 187 16.65 0.85 -15.34
N VAL A 188 15.45 0.64 -14.81
CA VAL A 188 14.33 0.07 -15.56
C VAL A 188 13.15 1.04 -15.53
N SER A 189 12.44 1.11 -16.63
CA SER A 189 11.19 1.85 -16.75
C SER A 189 10.13 1.01 -17.48
N LEU A 190 8.87 1.35 -17.22
CA LEU A 190 7.73 0.86 -17.96
C LEU A 190 7.30 1.96 -18.94
N GLN A 191 7.35 1.70 -20.23
CA GLN A 191 6.85 2.59 -21.26
C GLN A 191 5.33 2.38 -21.36
N TYR A 192 4.55 3.41 -21.07
CA TYR A 192 3.11 3.45 -21.22
C TYR A 192 2.78 4.32 -22.44
N ASN A 193 2.03 3.79 -23.41
CA ASN A 193 1.74 4.50 -24.67
C ASN A 193 0.48 5.38 -24.64
N GLY A 194 -0.18 5.50 -23.46
CA GLY A 194 -1.44 6.24 -23.31
C GLY A 194 -2.70 5.43 -23.62
N GLY A 195 -2.57 4.17 -24.01
CA GLY A 195 -3.71 3.30 -24.31
C GLY A 195 -4.47 2.84 -23.06
N THR A 196 -5.66 2.29 -23.27
CA THR A 196 -6.50 1.73 -22.21
C THR A 196 -6.02 0.34 -21.82
N LEU A 197 -5.77 0.10 -20.53
CA LEU A 197 -5.55 -1.23 -19.96
C LEU A 197 -6.87 -1.76 -19.40
N PRO A 198 -7.47 -2.81 -19.97
CA PRO A 198 -8.72 -3.39 -19.46
C PRO A 198 -8.54 -4.08 -18.10
N THR A 199 -7.32 -4.51 -17.80
CA THR A 199 -6.88 -5.06 -16.50
C THR A 199 -5.51 -4.50 -16.17
N PRO A 200 -5.16 -4.34 -14.88
CA PRO A 200 -3.83 -3.88 -14.48
C PRO A 200 -2.73 -4.76 -15.08
N ALA A 201 -1.71 -4.14 -15.68
CA ALA A 201 -0.49 -4.84 -16.06
C ALA A 201 0.24 -5.32 -14.79
N VAL A 202 0.56 -6.60 -14.71
CA VAL A 202 1.31 -7.17 -13.58
C VAL A 202 2.78 -7.24 -13.98
N ILE A 203 3.60 -6.43 -13.32
CA ILE A 203 5.05 -6.49 -13.44
C ILE A 203 5.55 -7.48 -12.40
N ALA A 204 6.29 -8.50 -12.84
CA ALA A 204 6.84 -9.52 -11.95
C ALA A 204 8.38 -9.47 -11.97
N ALA A 205 8.99 -9.64 -10.79
CA ALA A 205 10.42 -9.80 -10.62
C ALA A 205 10.73 -11.18 -10.04
N THR A 206 11.62 -11.92 -10.72
CA THR A 206 12.00 -13.28 -10.33
C THR A 206 13.52 -13.41 -10.25
N ALA A 207 14.00 -14.14 -9.24
CA ALA A 207 15.39 -14.55 -9.12
C ALA A 207 15.45 -16.01 -8.63
N SER A 208 16.55 -16.70 -8.94
CA SER A 208 16.71 -18.11 -8.56
C SER A 208 16.61 -18.30 -7.04
N GLY A 209 15.73 -19.21 -6.61
CA GLY A 209 15.52 -19.53 -5.18
C GLY A 209 14.72 -18.50 -4.38
N ILE A 210 14.16 -17.47 -5.02
CA ILE A 210 13.41 -16.39 -4.37
C ILE A 210 11.96 -16.40 -4.88
N PRO A 211 10.96 -16.25 -4.00
CA PRO A 211 9.56 -16.12 -4.42
C PRO A 211 9.39 -14.95 -5.40
N THR A 212 8.58 -15.16 -6.44
CA THR A 212 8.23 -14.09 -7.40
C THR A 212 7.54 -12.94 -6.67
N VAL A 213 8.03 -11.73 -6.88
CA VAL A 213 7.42 -10.50 -6.36
C VAL A 213 6.72 -9.78 -7.50
N THR A 214 5.51 -9.31 -7.26
CA THR A 214 4.70 -8.61 -8.28
C THR A 214 4.30 -7.22 -7.82
N ALA A 215 4.19 -6.30 -8.78
CA ALA A 215 3.57 -4.99 -8.63
C ALA A 215 2.59 -4.78 -9.78
N LYS A 216 1.46 -4.15 -9.50
CA LYS A 216 0.46 -3.83 -10.52
C LYS A 216 0.71 -2.43 -11.05
N PHE A 217 0.58 -2.24 -12.35
CA PHE A 217 0.50 -0.94 -12.99
C PHE A 217 -0.86 -0.79 -13.64
N GLN A 218 -1.54 0.27 -13.26
CA GLN A 218 -2.75 0.75 -13.91
C GLN A 218 -2.59 2.27 -14.03
N PRO A 219 -2.70 2.86 -15.23
CA PRO A 219 -2.63 4.32 -15.34
C PRO A 219 -3.78 4.92 -14.55
N GLY A 220 -3.45 5.76 -13.58
CA GLY A 220 -4.42 6.42 -12.72
C GLY A 220 -5.11 7.59 -13.41
N GLY A 221 -6.29 7.97 -12.93
CA GLY A 221 -7.03 9.10 -13.49
C GLY A 221 -7.59 8.84 -14.89
N GLY A 222 -7.90 7.58 -15.21
CA GLY A 222 -8.72 7.24 -16.39
C GLY A 222 -10.01 8.05 -16.42
N PRO A 223 -10.70 8.16 -17.56
CA PRO A 223 -11.96 8.87 -17.62
C PRO A 223 -12.90 8.31 -16.54
N ILE A 224 -13.51 9.21 -15.78
CA ILE A 224 -14.57 8.83 -14.86
C ILE A 224 -15.69 8.23 -15.70
N VAL A 225 -16.11 7.02 -15.32
CA VAL A 225 -17.25 6.32 -15.92
C VAL A 225 -18.43 6.52 -15.01
N GLU A 226 -19.55 6.97 -15.57
CA GLU A 226 -20.77 7.28 -14.83
C GLU A 226 -21.90 6.30 -15.20
N TYR A 227 -22.64 5.84 -14.19
CA TYR A 227 -23.78 4.94 -14.32
C TYR A 227 -25.03 5.64 -13.79
N THR A 228 -26.01 5.87 -14.65
CA THR A 228 -27.28 6.52 -14.26
C THR A 228 -28.14 5.58 -13.42
N ILE A 229 -28.56 6.04 -12.24
CA ILE A 229 -29.45 5.30 -11.34
C ILE A 229 -30.85 5.21 -11.96
N PRO A 230 -31.50 4.03 -11.98
CA PRO A 230 -32.82 3.87 -12.62
C PRO A 230 -33.92 4.74 -11.99
N THR A 231 -33.91 4.89 -10.67
CA THR A 231 -34.85 5.80 -9.97
C THR A 231 -34.42 7.25 -10.19
N ALA A 232 -35.27 8.04 -10.86
CA ALA A 232 -34.98 9.45 -11.12
C ALA A 232 -35.01 10.28 -9.81
N ASN A 233 -34.08 11.24 -9.69
CA ASN A 233 -33.94 12.13 -8.53
C ASN A 233 -33.80 11.36 -7.22
N SER A 234 -33.11 10.22 -7.23
CA SER A 234 -32.97 9.34 -6.07
C SER A 234 -32.11 9.94 -4.95
N VAL A 235 -31.25 10.91 -5.26
CA VAL A 235 -30.29 11.54 -4.32
C VAL A 235 -29.47 10.47 -3.60
N PRO A 236 -28.56 9.78 -4.33
CA PRO A 236 -27.71 8.76 -3.70
C PRO A 236 -26.80 9.39 -2.64
N LYS A 237 -26.69 8.71 -1.49
CA LYS A 237 -25.87 9.12 -0.36
C LYS A 237 -24.73 8.13 -0.16
N GLU A 238 -24.60 7.49 0.97
CA GLU A 238 -23.48 6.59 1.20
C GLU A 238 -23.43 5.40 0.25
N ILE A 239 -22.18 5.02 -0.09
CA ILE A 239 -21.85 3.86 -0.95
C ILE A 239 -20.77 3.02 -0.27
N ARG A 240 -20.95 1.70 -0.24
CA ARG A 240 -20.02 0.74 0.38
C ARG A 240 -19.91 -0.55 -0.44
N THR A 241 -18.80 -1.23 -0.33
CA THR A 241 -18.64 -2.60 -0.85
C THR A 241 -19.40 -3.58 0.04
N GLY A 242 -20.35 -4.30 -0.53
CA GLY A 242 -21.17 -5.28 0.17
C GLY A 242 -20.53 -6.66 0.35
N PRO A 243 -21.14 -7.53 1.14
CA PRO A 243 -20.65 -8.89 1.39
C PRO A 243 -20.70 -9.81 0.16
N ASP A 244 -21.53 -9.46 -0.82
CA ASP A 244 -21.73 -10.18 -2.10
C ASP A 244 -20.78 -9.71 -3.21
N GLY A 245 -19.83 -8.82 -2.90
CA GLY A 245 -18.87 -8.27 -3.87
C GLY A 245 -19.48 -7.25 -4.84
N ASN A 246 -20.66 -6.71 -4.56
CA ASN A 246 -21.25 -5.59 -5.29
C ASN A 246 -21.07 -4.29 -4.51
N LEU A 247 -21.25 -3.16 -5.19
CA LEU A 247 -21.41 -1.85 -4.55
C LEU A 247 -22.84 -1.75 -4.04
N TRP A 248 -23.02 -1.25 -2.82
CA TRP A 248 -24.32 -0.96 -2.24
C TRP A 248 -24.40 0.50 -1.86
N PHE A 249 -25.54 1.15 -2.08
CA PHE A 249 -25.76 2.56 -1.77
C PHE A 249 -27.21 2.80 -1.33
N VAL A 250 -27.44 3.93 -0.68
CA VAL A 250 -28.78 4.34 -0.27
C VAL A 250 -29.28 5.47 -1.14
N GLU A 251 -30.56 5.46 -1.45
CA GLU A 251 -31.27 6.47 -2.23
C GLU A 251 -32.18 7.28 -1.29
N TYR A 252 -31.68 8.43 -0.85
CA TYR A 252 -32.35 9.26 0.16
C TYR A 252 -33.79 9.64 -0.23
N ASN A 253 -33.97 10.23 -1.42
CA ASN A 253 -35.30 10.56 -1.94
C ASN A 253 -35.99 9.37 -2.62
N GLY A 254 -35.22 8.43 -3.16
CA GLY A 254 -35.73 7.22 -3.79
C GLY A 254 -36.36 6.23 -2.78
N ASN A 255 -36.07 6.40 -1.48
CA ASN A 255 -36.51 5.52 -0.40
C ASN A 255 -36.15 4.05 -0.64
N LYS A 256 -34.89 3.81 -1.08
CA LYS A 256 -34.39 2.49 -1.43
C LYS A 256 -32.98 2.26 -0.89
N VAL A 257 -32.66 0.98 -0.68
CA VAL A 257 -31.29 0.51 -0.70
C VAL A 257 -31.05 -0.16 -2.05
N ALA A 258 -29.99 0.18 -2.73
CA ALA A 258 -29.70 -0.33 -4.05
C ALA A 258 -28.30 -0.98 -4.11
N LYS A 259 -28.10 -1.88 -5.06
CA LYS A 259 -26.80 -2.44 -5.38
C LYS A 259 -26.48 -2.29 -6.87
N LEU A 260 -25.19 -2.17 -7.13
CA LEU A 260 -24.61 -2.04 -8.45
C LEU A 260 -23.47 -3.04 -8.61
N THR A 261 -23.50 -3.86 -9.66
CA THR A 261 -22.35 -4.70 -10.00
C THR A 261 -21.21 -3.86 -10.56
N THR A 262 -19.98 -4.33 -10.49
CA THR A 262 -18.82 -3.65 -11.09
C THR A 262 -18.90 -3.50 -12.62
N SER A 263 -19.85 -4.22 -13.26
CA SER A 263 -20.18 -4.12 -14.68
C SER A 263 -21.32 -3.15 -15.01
N GLY A 264 -21.96 -2.53 -13.99
CA GLY A 264 -22.99 -1.49 -14.20
C GLY A 264 -24.44 -1.96 -14.11
N ALA A 265 -24.74 -3.17 -13.63
CA ALA A 265 -26.11 -3.64 -13.45
C ALA A 265 -26.67 -3.25 -12.07
N PHE A 266 -27.80 -2.55 -12.05
CA PHE A 266 -28.50 -2.12 -10.84
C PHE A 266 -29.56 -3.12 -10.37
N THR A 267 -29.75 -3.17 -9.06
CA THR A 267 -30.90 -3.80 -8.38
C THR A 267 -31.31 -2.89 -7.23
N GLU A 268 -32.58 -2.49 -7.20
CA GLU A 268 -33.12 -1.56 -6.21
C GLU A 268 -34.13 -2.28 -5.30
N TYR A 269 -34.07 -2.03 -4.00
CA TYR A 269 -34.93 -2.61 -2.97
C TYR A 269 -35.64 -1.49 -2.20
N PRO A 270 -36.98 -1.34 -2.30
CA PRO A 270 -37.71 -0.31 -1.57
C PRO A 270 -37.67 -0.56 -0.06
N ILE A 271 -37.33 0.48 0.72
CA ILE A 271 -37.34 0.44 2.18
C ILE A 271 -38.79 0.41 2.66
N PRO A 272 -39.16 -0.48 3.62
CA PRO A 272 -40.55 -0.60 4.08
C PRO A 272 -41.10 0.67 4.74
N THR A 273 -40.26 1.38 5.51
CA THR A 273 -40.64 2.68 6.10
C THR A 273 -40.67 3.76 5.01
N ALA A 274 -41.86 4.33 4.77
CA ALA A 274 -42.02 5.41 3.79
C ALA A 274 -41.31 6.69 4.27
N GLY A 275 -40.56 7.35 3.34
CA GLY A 275 -39.80 8.55 3.67
C GLY A 275 -38.72 8.33 4.72
N SER A 276 -38.09 7.16 4.71
CA SER A 276 -37.02 6.79 5.66
C SER A 276 -35.85 7.78 5.65
N GLY A 277 -35.56 8.42 4.51
CA GLY A 277 -34.45 9.36 4.36
C GLY A 277 -33.11 8.72 4.77
N SER A 278 -32.78 7.56 4.19
CA SER A 278 -31.59 6.81 4.54
C SER A 278 -30.31 7.56 4.18
N LEU A 279 -29.36 7.60 5.12
CA LEU A 279 -28.05 8.26 4.95
C LEU A 279 -26.90 7.28 5.05
N GLY A 280 -26.68 6.69 6.23
CA GLY A 280 -25.58 5.81 6.54
C GLY A 280 -25.77 4.38 6.01
N LEU A 281 -24.66 3.74 5.59
CA LEU A 281 -24.66 2.37 5.08
C LEU A 281 -23.38 1.63 5.47
N ALA A 282 -23.48 0.43 6.01
CA ALA A 282 -22.33 -0.40 6.36
C ALA A 282 -22.56 -1.87 6.05
N LYS A 283 -21.48 -2.61 5.79
CA LYS A 283 -21.48 -4.06 5.83
C LYS A 283 -21.43 -4.52 7.29
N GLY A 284 -22.44 -5.26 7.73
CA GLY A 284 -22.50 -5.80 9.09
C GLY A 284 -21.66 -7.05 9.30
N PRO A 285 -21.37 -7.38 10.56
CA PRO A 285 -20.62 -8.59 10.92
C PRO A 285 -21.39 -9.90 10.63
N ASP A 286 -22.70 -9.80 10.44
CA ASP A 286 -23.62 -10.90 10.10
C ASP A 286 -23.77 -11.15 8.59
N GLY A 287 -22.97 -10.46 7.75
CA GLY A 287 -23.00 -10.60 6.29
C GLY A 287 -24.21 -9.94 5.62
N ASN A 288 -24.93 -9.07 6.31
CA ASN A 288 -25.99 -8.22 5.75
C ASN A 288 -25.50 -6.77 5.61
N MET A 289 -26.25 -5.96 4.84
CA MET A 289 -26.07 -4.52 4.85
C MET A 289 -26.93 -3.90 5.95
N TRP A 290 -26.36 -2.93 6.66
CA TRP A 290 -27.03 -2.17 7.70
C TRP A 290 -27.06 -0.70 7.29
N PHE A 291 -28.19 -0.01 7.56
CA PHE A 291 -28.38 1.37 7.15
C PHE A 291 -29.15 2.18 8.20
N THR A 292 -29.01 3.49 8.15
CA THR A 292 -29.71 4.41 9.03
C THR A 292 -30.92 5.03 8.33
N GLU A 293 -32.00 5.23 9.05
CA GLU A 293 -33.22 5.91 8.61
C GLU A 293 -33.32 7.28 9.31
N TYR A 294 -32.62 8.27 8.74
CA TYR A 294 -32.46 9.62 9.29
C TYR A 294 -33.76 10.44 9.26
N GLY A 295 -34.54 10.32 8.19
CA GLY A 295 -35.74 11.11 7.95
C GLY A 295 -36.90 10.71 8.88
N GLY A 296 -38.00 10.23 8.30
CA GLY A 296 -39.19 9.83 9.08
C GLY A 296 -39.09 8.51 9.84
N GLY A 297 -38.01 7.73 9.64
CA GLY A 297 -37.88 6.37 10.16
C GLY A 297 -37.46 6.31 11.63
N ASN A 298 -36.42 7.08 12.01
CA ASN A 298 -35.75 6.98 13.32
C ASN A 298 -35.41 5.55 13.71
N LYS A 299 -34.83 4.79 12.75
CA LYS A 299 -34.55 3.36 12.86
C LYS A 299 -33.16 3.00 12.35
N ILE A 300 -32.70 1.84 12.75
CA ILE A 300 -31.62 1.14 12.08
C ILE A 300 -32.22 0.02 11.24
N GLY A 301 -31.98 0.05 9.93
CA GLY A 301 -32.42 -0.98 9.01
C GLY A 301 -31.33 -2.00 8.73
N LYS A 302 -31.75 -3.23 8.44
CA LYS A 302 -30.89 -4.31 7.96
C LYS A 302 -31.52 -4.90 6.70
N VAL A 303 -30.71 -5.13 5.66
CA VAL A 303 -31.14 -5.78 4.42
C VAL A 303 -30.17 -6.89 4.04
N THR A 304 -30.73 -8.06 3.70
CA THR A 304 -29.95 -9.19 3.19
C THR A 304 -29.49 -8.92 1.75
N THR A 305 -28.50 -9.65 1.26
CA THR A 305 -28.05 -9.56 -0.15
C THR A 305 -29.14 -9.93 -1.17
N SER A 306 -30.23 -10.58 -0.72
CA SER A 306 -31.42 -10.92 -1.53
C SER A 306 -32.57 -9.90 -1.39
N GLY A 307 -32.42 -8.84 -0.56
CA GLY A 307 -33.41 -7.77 -0.41
C GLY A 307 -34.45 -7.96 0.70
N ALA A 308 -34.26 -8.86 1.66
CA ALA A 308 -35.15 -8.99 2.81
C ALA A 308 -34.76 -7.98 3.90
N PHE A 309 -35.74 -7.17 4.37
CA PHE A 309 -35.54 -6.11 5.35
C PHE A 309 -35.93 -6.53 6.78
N THR A 310 -35.22 -5.93 7.73
CA THR A 310 -35.58 -5.89 9.14
C THR A 310 -35.28 -4.50 9.68
N GLU A 311 -36.20 -3.89 10.42
CA GLU A 311 -36.05 -2.53 10.95
C GLU A 311 -36.13 -2.55 12.48
N TYR A 312 -35.28 -1.75 13.14
CA TYR A 312 -35.18 -1.65 14.60
C TYR A 312 -35.38 -0.20 15.04
N PRO A 313 -36.42 0.15 15.81
CA PRO A 313 -36.62 1.52 16.27
C PRO A 313 -35.52 1.93 17.27
N ILE A 314 -35.01 3.14 17.12
CA ILE A 314 -34.06 3.72 18.07
C ILE A 314 -34.83 4.22 19.30
N PRO A 315 -34.36 3.95 20.55
CA PRO A 315 -35.04 4.37 21.77
C PRO A 315 -35.18 5.89 21.90
N THR A 316 -34.14 6.65 21.53
CA THR A 316 -34.21 8.12 21.53
C THR A 316 -35.06 8.60 20.36
N ALA A 317 -36.17 9.28 20.65
CA ALA A 317 -37.05 9.81 19.60
C ALA A 317 -36.38 10.95 18.82
N ASN A 318 -36.59 10.97 17.50
CA ASN A 318 -36.04 11.97 16.58
C ASN A 318 -34.50 12.11 16.72
N SER A 319 -33.81 11.00 16.90
CA SER A 319 -32.38 10.98 17.16
C SER A 319 -31.54 11.39 15.95
N GLY A 320 -32.07 11.28 14.72
CA GLY A 320 -31.34 11.60 13.49
C GLY A 320 -30.16 10.67 13.28
N PRO A 321 -30.36 9.35 13.04
CA PRO A 321 -29.23 8.43 12.86
C PRO A 321 -28.51 8.69 11.53
N VAL A 322 -27.15 8.80 11.59
CA VAL A 322 -26.30 9.16 10.47
C VAL A 322 -25.24 8.06 10.22
N GLY A 323 -23.96 8.31 10.38
CA GLY A 323 -22.88 7.37 10.12
C GLY A 323 -23.05 6.02 10.86
N ILE A 324 -22.67 4.93 10.20
CA ILE A 324 -22.82 3.56 10.72
C ILE A 324 -21.63 2.68 10.31
N VAL A 325 -21.18 1.79 11.21
CA VAL A 325 -20.02 0.91 10.96
C VAL A 325 -20.14 -0.41 11.72
N ALA A 326 -19.53 -1.48 11.20
CA ALA A 326 -19.31 -2.70 11.98
C ALA A 326 -18.19 -2.47 12.99
N GLY A 327 -18.48 -2.67 14.26
CA GLY A 327 -17.51 -2.51 15.34
C GLY A 327 -16.62 -3.74 15.53
N PRO A 328 -15.47 -3.56 16.19
CA PRO A 328 -14.51 -4.65 16.47
C PRO A 328 -15.06 -5.68 17.48
N ASP A 329 -16.15 -5.35 18.16
CA ASP A 329 -16.86 -6.21 19.14
C ASP A 329 -17.95 -7.09 18.51
N GLY A 330 -18.05 -7.11 17.17
CA GLY A 330 -19.07 -7.89 16.45
C GLY A 330 -20.47 -7.30 16.49
N ASN A 331 -20.64 -6.06 16.96
CA ASN A 331 -21.86 -5.28 16.88
C ASN A 331 -21.78 -4.24 15.76
N VAL A 332 -22.91 -3.62 15.47
CA VAL A 332 -22.95 -2.46 14.57
C VAL A 332 -23.06 -1.20 15.44
N TRP A 333 -22.28 -0.18 15.09
CA TRP A 333 -22.25 1.10 15.79
C TRP A 333 -22.75 2.20 14.86
N PHE A 334 -23.50 3.15 15.39
CA PHE A 334 -24.10 4.25 14.64
C PHE A 334 -24.09 5.55 15.45
N LEU A 335 -24.27 6.66 14.79
CA LEU A 335 -24.29 7.98 15.39
C LEU A 335 -25.70 8.57 15.33
N GLU A 336 -26.04 9.33 16.35
CA GLU A 336 -27.33 10.04 16.50
C GLU A 336 -27.05 11.54 16.53
N ASP A 337 -27.16 12.21 15.38
CA ASP A 337 -26.84 13.63 15.21
C ASP A 337 -27.64 14.51 16.20
N PHE A 338 -28.96 14.45 16.15
CA PHE A 338 -29.82 15.23 17.06
C PHE A 338 -29.91 14.63 18.46
N GLY A 339 -29.75 13.31 18.58
CA GLY A 339 -29.68 12.62 19.86
C GLY A 339 -28.42 12.92 20.65
N ASN A 340 -27.37 13.40 20.00
CA ASN A 340 -26.03 13.61 20.55
C ASN A 340 -25.48 12.36 21.24
N LYS A 341 -25.60 11.20 20.57
CA LYS A 341 -25.22 9.89 21.11
C LYS A 341 -24.47 9.04 20.10
N VAL A 342 -23.74 8.08 20.63
CA VAL A 342 -23.27 6.91 19.90
C VAL A 342 -24.14 5.74 20.26
N GLY A 343 -24.78 5.12 19.28
CA GLY A 343 -25.58 3.92 19.44
C GLY A 343 -24.79 2.67 19.08
N LYS A 344 -25.08 1.57 19.78
CA LYS A 344 -24.61 0.23 19.48
C LYS A 344 -25.80 -0.70 19.33
N ILE A 345 -25.86 -1.48 18.24
CA ILE A 345 -26.90 -2.47 18.00
C ILE A 345 -26.27 -3.84 17.77
N THR A 346 -26.78 -4.86 18.48
CA THR A 346 -26.39 -6.25 18.21
C THR A 346 -27.00 -6.74 16.90
N THR A 347 -26.47 -7.79 16.30
CA THR A 347 -27.03 -8.40 15.08
C THR A 347 -28.44 -8.96 15.26
N SER A 348 -28.90 -9.13 16.53
CA SER A 348 -30.26 -9.51 16.91
C SER A 348 -31.20 -8.32 17.21
N GLY A 349 -30.68 -7.06 17.19
CA GLY A 349 -31.49 -5.85 17.30
C GLY A 349 -31.54 -5.19 18.68
N ALA A 350 -30.75 -5.63 19.67
CA ALA A 350 -30.68 -4.95 20.97
C ALA A 350 -29.81 -3.68 20.85
N ILE A 351 -30.38 -2.51 21.18
CA ILE A 351 -29.74 -1.20 21.09
C ILE A 351 -29.28 -0.74 22.49
N THR A 352 -28.07 -0.17 22.54
CA THR A 352 -27.49 0.55 23.69
C THR A 352 -27.02 1.90 23.23
N GLU A 353 -27.31 2.96 23.94
CA GLU A 353 -26.96 4.34 23.60
C GLU A 353 -25.99 4.91 24.63
N TYR A 354 -24.97 5.67 24.16
CA TYR A 354 -23.94 6.33 24.95
C TYR A 354 -23.95 7.83 24.63
N PRO A 355 -24.24 8.73 25.62
CA PRO A 355 -24.23 10.18 25.36
C PRO A 355 -22.81 10.68 25.05
N VAL A 356 -22.67 11.47 23.98
CA VAL A 356 -21.41 12.16 23.65
C VAL A 356 -21.17 13.25 24.69
N PRO A 357 -19.94 13.38 25.25
CA PRO A 357 -19.66 14.34 26.33
C PRO A 357 -19.86 15.81 25.94
N THR A 358 -19.43 16.21 24.73
CA THR A 358 -19.66 17.57 24.21
C THR A 358 -21.14 17.75 23.84
N PRO A 359 -21.90 18.64 24.52
CA PRO A 359 -23.33 18.84 24.22
C PRO A 359 -23.54 19.43 22.83
N GLY A 360 -24.50 18.87 22.08
CA GLY A 360 -24.85 19.35 20.75
C GLY A 360 -23.69 19.26 19.76
N SER A 361 -22.83 18.25 19.93
CA SER A 361 -21.62 18.07 19.10
C SER A 361 -21.92 17.73 17.65
N GLY A 362 -23.11 17.21 17.31
CA GLY A 362 -23.52 16.84 15.97
C GLY A 362 -22.62 15.73 15.40
N PRO A 363 -22.62 14.52 15.97
CA PRO A 363 -21.79 13.42 15.46
C PRO A 363 -22.24 13.00 14.07
N GLN A 364 -21.29 12.83 13.10
CA GLN A 364 -21.60 12.57 11.69
C GLN A 364 -21.10 11.21 11.19
N GLU A 365 -19.84 11.04 10.84
CA GLU A 365 -19.30 9.80 10.27
C GLU A 365 -18.42 9.07 11.27
N ILE A 366 -18.43 7.72 11.22
CA ILE A 366 -17.76 6.82 12.17
C ILE A 366 -16.94 5.75 11.46
N THR A 367 -15.76 5.43 12.00
CA THR A 367 -14.88 4.37 11.52
C THR A 367 -14.22 3.60 12.67
N VAL A 368 -13.65 2.43 12.36
CA VAL A 368 -12.81 1.70 13.31
C VAL A 368 -11.37 2.16 13.17
N GLY A 369 -10.77 2.59 14.27
CA GLY A 369 -9.37 3.00 14.31
C GLY A 369 -8.40 1.83 14.45
N PRO A 370 -7.09 2.08 14.27
CA PRO A 370 -6.05 1.05 14.37
C PRO A 370 -5.86 0.55 15.81
N ASP A 371 -6.44 1.27 16.78
CA ASP A 371 -6.45 0.93 18.22
C ASP A 371 -7.70 0.11 18.63
N ASN A 372 -8.47 -0.39 17.66
CA ASN A 372 -9.73 -1.10 17.86
C ASN A 372 -10.79 -0.31 18.65
N ASN A 373 -10.73 1.02 18.63
CA ASN A 373 -11.80 1.90 19.09
C ASN A 373 -12.60 2.43 17.91
N LEU A 374 -13.81 2.92 18.18
CA LEU A 374 -14.62 3.63 17.22
C LEU A 374 -14.21 5.10 17.22
N TRP A 375 -13.94 5.67 16.05
CA TRP A 375 -13.54 7.06 15.86
C TRP A 375 -14.60 7.78 15.03
N PHE A 376 -14.97 8.99 15.41
CA PHE A 376 -16.04 9.72 14.74
C PHE A 376 -15.80 11.23 14.76
N MET A 377 -16.52 11.92 13.88
CA MET A 377 -16.45 13.38 13.76
C MET A 377 -17.56 14.03 14.56
N GLU A 378 -17.23 15.12 15.27
CA GLU A 378 -18.18 16.00 15.93
C GLU A 378 -18.26 17.31 15.12
N PHE A 379 -19.19 17.36 14.19
CA PHE A 379 -19.33 18.43 13.19
C PHE A 379 -19.48 19.82 13.83
N ALA A 380 -20.42 19.98 14.78
CA ALA A 380 -20.63 21.21 15.50
C ALA A 380 -19.67 21.37 16.70
N GLY A 381 -19.23 20.26 17.30
CA GLY A 381 -18.27 20.22 18.40
C GLY A 381 -16.84 20.56 17.97
N ASN A 382 -16.55 20.49 16.69
CA ASN A 382 -15.20 20.71 16.11
C ASN A 382 -14.13 19.78 16.71
N ASN A 383 -14.49 18.51 16.97
CA ASN A 383 -13.60 17.50 17.52
C ASN A 383 -13.52 16.28 16.61
N VAL A 384 -12.40 15.57 16.70
CA VAL A 384 -12.32 14.14 16.42
C VAL A 384 -12.48 13.41 17.74
N ALA A 385 -13.47 12.53 17.85
CA ALA A 385 -13.72 11.80 19.07
C ALA A 385 -13.50 10.29 18.86
N LYS A 386 -13.17 9.60 19.95
CA LYS A 386 -13.17 8.14 19.98
C LYS A 386 -13.99 7.62 21.16
N VAL A 387 -14.59 6.45 20.95
CA VAL A 387 -15.29 5.71 21.98
C VAL A 387 -14.82 4.25 22.00
N THR A 388 -14.54 3.71 23.17
CA THR A 388 -14.22 2.29 23.34
C THR A 388 -15.49 1.45 23.19
N THR A 389 -15.38 0.15 22.92
CA THR A 389 -16.52 -0.77 22.89
C THR A 389 -17.26 -0.90 24.22
N ALA A 390 -16.69 -0.37 25.32
CA ALA A 390 -17.30 -0.26 26.66
C ALA A 390 -17.99 1.10 26.90
N GLY A 391 -17.92 2.05 25.94
CA GLY A 391 -18.56 3.36 26.06
C GLY A 391 -17.72 4.47 26.72
N ALA A 392 -16.39 4.32 26.83
CA ALA A 392 -15.52 5.37 27.34
C ALA A 392 -15.07 6.29 26.20
N PHE A 393 -15.28 7.59 26.34
CA PHE A 393 -14.99 8.62 25.34
C PHE A 393 -13.64 9.31 25.58
N THR A 394 -13.05 9.77 24.47
CA THR A 394 -11.94 10.74 24.45
C THR A 394 -12.17 11.66 23.25
N GLU A 395 -12.13 12.96 23.47
CA GLU A 395 -12.33 13.99 22.44
C GLU A 395 -11.03 14.76 22.21
N TYR A 396 -10.72 15.05 20.94
CA TYR A 396 -9.54 15.79 20.49
C TYR A 396 -9.98 16.98 19.65
N GLN A 397 -9.73 18.20 20.12
CA GLN A 397 -10.12 19.40 19.40
C GLN A 397 -9.31 19.58 18.12
N ILE A 398 -10.00 19.81 17.00
CA ILE A 398 -9.39 20.09 15.71
C ILE A 398 -8.74 21.48 15.77
N PRO A 399 -7.47 21.65 15.32
CA PRO A 399 -6.77 22.93 15.41
C PRO A 399 -7.45 24.06 14.64
N THR A 400 -7.99 23.78 13.45
CA THR A 400 -8.77 24.75 12.68
C THR A 400 -10.16 24.89 13.27
N SER A 401 -10.52 26.09 13.73
CA SER A 401 -11.84 26.37 14.34
C SER A 401 -12.95 26.36 13.29
N ALA A 402 -14.13 25.89 13.69
CA ALA A 402 -15.32 25.81 12.83
C ALA A 402 -15.05 25.09 11.49
N SER A 403 -14.23 24.06 11.54
CA SER A 403 -13.84 23.27 10.35
C SER A 403 -15.02 22.53 9.72
N ASN A 404 -16.07 22.25 10.49
CA ASN A 404 -17.25 21.47 10.09
C ASN A 404 -16.80 20.14 9.46
N SER A 405 -16.06 19.35 10.23
CA SER A 405 -15.51 18.08 9.76
C SER A 405 -16.59 17.02 9.67
N GLU A 406 -16.68 16.32 8.52
CA GLU A 406 -17.80 15.42 8.21
C GLU A 406 -17.38 13.95 8.19
N ALA A 407 -16.41 13.57 7.37
CA ALA A 407 -16.03 12.17 7.16
C ALA A 407 -14.67 11.81 7.76
N ILE A 408 -14.51 10.53 8.14
CA ILE A 408 -13.30 9.98 8.75
C ILE A 408 -13.04 8.56 8.25
N THR A 409 -11.77 8.23 7.99
CA THR A 409 -11.34 6.90 7.57
C THR A 409 -9.98 6.53 8.18
N LEU A 410 -9.69 5.23 8.26
CA LEU A 410 -8.35 4.75 8.58
C LEU A 410 -7.44 4.86 7.35
N GLY A 411 -6.35 5.59 7.47
CA GLY A 411 -5.36 5.76 6.40
C GLY A 411 -4.35 4.60 6.32
N PRO A 412 -3.65 4.48 5.18
CA PRO A 412 -2.65 3.43 4.96
C PRO A 412 -1.39 3.62 5.82
N ASP A 413 -1.21 4.79 6.41
CA ASP A 413 -0.13 5.14 7.35
C ASP A 413 -0.48 4.83 8.82
N GLY A 414 -1.64 4.20 9.08
CA GLY A 414 -2.11 3.86 10.42
C GLY A 414 -2.66 5.05 11.23
N ASN A 415 -2.86 6.22 10.61
CA ASN A 415 -3.52 7.37 11.22
C ASN A 415 -4.98 7.45 10.76
N LEU A 416 -5.79 8.22 11.50
CA LEU A 416 -7.14 8.56 11.07
C LEU A 416 -7.05 9.80 10.16
N TRP A 417 -7.72 9.75 9.00
CA TRP A 417 -7.80 10.86 8.06
C TRP A 417 -9.23 11.35 7.97
N PHE A 418 -9.43 12.67 7.91
CA PHE A 418 -10.75 13.29 7.94
C PHE A 418 -10.84 14.50 7.04
N THR A 419 -12.04 14.89 6.68
CA THR A 419 -12.33 16.06 5.85
C THR A 419 -12.83 17.23 6.68
N GLU A 420 -12.41 18.43 6.31
CA GLU A 420 -12.79 19.71 6.94
C GLU A 420 -13.52 20.56 5.89
N VAL A 421 -14.84 20.46 5.86
CA VAL A 421 -15.71 20.99 4.79
C VAL A 421 -15.55 22.51 4.64
N ASN A 422 -15.73 23.26 5.75
CA ASN A 422 -15.64 24.73 5.72
C ASN A 422 -14.21 25.24 5.67
N ALA A 423 -13.26 24.50 6.25
CA ALA A 423 -11.86 24.88 6.25
C ALA A 423 -11.14 24.58 4.94
N ASN A 424 -11.78 23.84 4.01
CA ASN A 424 -11.20 23.42 2.75
C ASN A 424 -9.89 22.63 2.93
N LYS A 425 -9.88 21.68 3.87
CA LYS A 425 -8.72 20.89 4.24
C LYS A 425 -9.02 19.39 4.31
N VAL A 426 -7.95 18.60 4.27
CA VAL A 426 -7.94 17.22 4.72
C VAL A 426 -7.01 17.15 5.93
N GLY A 427 -7.53 16.65 7.04
CA GLY A 427 -6.79 16.49 8.28
C GLY A 427 -6.36 15.05 8.52
N LYS A 428 -5.33 14.88 9.33
CA LYS A 428 -4.83 13.61 9.84
C LYS A 428 -4.62 13.70 11.34
N VAL A 429 -5.03 12.67 12.09
CA VAL A 429 -4.82 12.58 13.54
C VAL A 429 -4.26 11.21 13.91
N THR A 430 -3.26 11.18 14.79
CA THR A 430 -2.74 9.95 15.40
C THR A 430 -3.69 9.45 16.50
N THR A 431 -3.57 8.19 16.90
CA THR A 431 -4.35 7.63 18.02
C THR A 431 -4.08 8.30 19.38
N SER A 432 -3.01 9.11 19.48
CA SER A 432 -2.66 9.94 20.65
C SER A 432 -3.14 11.39 20.54
N GLY A 433 -3.79 11.78 19.44
CA GLY A 433 -4.36 13.12 19.28
C GLY A 433 -3.43 14.17 18.64
N ALA A 434 -2.33 13.76 17.97
CA ALA A 434 -1.49 14.69 17.22
C ALA A 434 -2.05 14.92 15.80
N PHE A 435 -2.31 16.19 15.47
CA PHE A 435 -2.91 16.60 14.20
C PHE A 435 -1.89 17.06 13.15
N THR A 436 -2.23 16.84 11.89
CA THR A 436 -1.61 17.46 10.72
C THR A 436 -2.72 17.81 9.72
N GLU A 437 -2.72 19.02 9.20
CA GLU A 437 -3.75 19.50 8.26
C GLU A 437 -3.13 19.91 6.92
N TYR A 438 -3.80 19.61 5.82
CA TYR A 438 -3.37 19.90 4.45
C TYR A 438 -4.45 20.70 3.73
N ASN A 439 -4.09 21.83 3.13
CA ASN A 439 -5.03 22.62 2.33
C ASN A 439 -5.34 21.93 1.01
N VAL A 440 -6.63 21.79 0.67
CA VAL A 440 -7.06 21.31 -0.64
C VAL A 440 -6.76 22.41 -1.68
N PRO A 441 -6.15 22.07 -2.84
CA PRO A 441 -5.71 23.08 -3.81
C PRO A 441 -6.84 23.91 -4.40
N THR A 442 -7.97 23.30 -4.73
CA THR A 442 -9.15 24.04 -5.22
C THR A 442 -9.85 24.76 -4.07
N SER A 443 -9.94 26.08 -4.15
CA SER A 443 -10.61 26.91 -3.14
C SER A 443 -12.12 26.64 -3.13
N GLY A 444 -12.70 26.50 -1.92
CA GLY A 444 -14.13 26.25 -1.73
C GLY A 444 -14.55 24.86 -2.23
N SER A 445 -13.64 23.90 -2.24
CA SER A 445 -13.91 22.54 -2.71
C SER A 445 -14.90 21.78 -1.83
N GLN A 446 -15.00 22.15 -0.53
CA GLN A 446 -15.89 21.50 0.44
C GLN A 446 -15.69 19.96 0.44
N PRO A 447 -14.54 19.46 0.91
CA PRO A 447 -14.28 18.03 0.93
C PRO A 447 -15.24 17.31 1.90
N VAL A 448 -15.87 16.20 1.45
CA VAL A 448 -16.81 15.38 2.23
C VAL A 448 -16.31 13.93 2.28
N GLY A 449 -16.97 12.94 1.72
CA GLY A 449 -16.57 11.54 1.84
C GLY A 449 -15.09 11.28 1.57
N ILE A 450 -14.45 10.42 2.38
CA ILE A 450 -13.04 10.05 2.26
C ILE A 450 -12.82 8.56 2.48
N VAL A 451 -11.91 7.94 1.69
CA VAL A 451 -11.59 6.51 1.79
C VAL A 451 -10.12 6.25 1.45
N THR A 452 -9.57 5.16 1.97
CA THR A 452 -8.27 4.62 1.53
C THR A 452 -8.44 3.85 0.22
N GLY A 453 -7.73 4.26 -0.83
CA GLY A 453 -7.71 3.60 -2.13
C GLY A 453 -6.80 2.38 -2.19
N SER A 454 -7.00 1.53 -3.21
CA SER A 454 -6.14 0.37 -3.49
C SER A 454 -4.71 0.74 -3.88
N ASP A 455 -4.49 2.00 -4.29
CA ASP A 455 -3.19 2.58 -4.63
C ASP A 455 -2.40 3.09 -3.40
N GLY A 456 -2.96 2.93 -2.18
CA GLY A 456 -2.35 3.37 -0.94
C GLY A 456 -2.41 4.88 -0.70
N ASN A 457 -3.27 5.62 -1.43
CA ASN A 457 -3.56 7.02 -1.18
C ASN A 457 -4.94 7.18 -0.55
N LEU A 458 -5.18 8.37 0.03
CA LEU A 458 -6.52 8.76 0.47
C LEU A 458 -7.26 9.38 -0.73
N TRP A 459 -8.50 8.96 -0.95
CA TRP A 459 -9.39 9.50 -1.98
C TRP A 459 -10.58 10.17 -1.33
N PHE A 460 -10.98 11.34 -1.82
CA PHE A 460 -12.09 12.09 -1.27
C PHE A 460 -12.87 12.81 -2.37
N VAL A 461 -14.08 13.21 -2.06
CA VAL A 461 -14.94 13.98 -2.96
C VAL A 461 -14.93 15.45 -2.60
N GLU A 462 -15.01 16.31 -3.58
CA GLU A 462 -15.08 17.78 -3.48
C GLU A 462 -16.45 18.24 -3.99
N ILE A 463 -17.44 18.27 -3.08
CA ILE A 463 -18.83 18.55 -3.44
C ILE A 463 -19.02 19.94 -4.05
N GLY A 464 -18.31 20.96 -3.51
CA GLY A 464 -18.38 22.34 -3.99
C GLY A 464 -17.65 22.56 -5.32
N ALA A 465 -16.58 21.80 -5.59
CA ALA A 465 -15.79 21.91 -6.82
C ALA A 465 -16.20 20.94 -7.91
N ASN A 466 -17.11 20.00 -7.63
CA ASN A 466 -17.52 18.94 -8.56
C ASN A 466 -16.34 18.08 -9.03
N LYS A 467 -15.50 17.64 -8.08
CA LYS A 467 -14.28 16.85 -8.32
C LYS A 467 -14.18 15.63 -7.44
N ILE A 468 -13.35 14.70 -7.88
CA ILE A 468 -12.77 13.64 -7.03
C ILE A 468 -11.29 13.96 -6.89
N ALA A 469 -10.76 13.81 -5.70
CA ALA A 469 -9.34 14.07 -5.45
C ALA A 469 -8.67 12.92 -4.71
N LYS A 470 -7.36 12.81 -4.86
CA LYS A 470 -6.53 11.97 -4.00
C LYS A 470 -5.42 12.76 -3.35
N VAL A 471 -5.03 12.32 -2.17
CA VAL A 471 -3.89 12.88 -1.43
C VAL A 471 -2.99 11.75 -0.93
N THR A 472 -1.68 11.89 -1.11
CA THR A 472 -0.71 10.96 -0.54
C THR A 472 -0.60 11.17 0.97
N THR A 473 -0.07 10.20 1.71
CA THR A 473 0.18 10.34 3.17
C THR A 473 1.17 11.45 3.53
N SER A 474 1.87 12.01 2.54
CA SER A 474 2.76 13.18 2.66
C SER A 474 2.11 14.52 2.26
N GLY A 475 0.84 14.52 1.83
CA GLY A 475 0.09 15.74 1.52
C GLY A 475 0.19 16.22 0.06
N VAL A 476 0.53 15.34 -0.90
CA VAL A 476 0.54 15.69 -2.34
C VAL A 476 -0.82 15.36 -2.95
N PHE A 477 -1.48 16.37 -3.54
CA PHE A 477 -2.82 16.28 -4.10
C PHE A 477 -2.82 16.04 -5.62
N THR A 478 -3.85 15.34 -6.09
CA THR A 478 -4.23 15.24 -7.51
C THR A 478 -5.75 15.30 -7.59
N GLU A 479 -6.28 16.15 -8.46
CA GLU A 479 -7.73 16.41 -8.60
C GLU A 479 -8.23 16.00 -9.99
N TYR A 480 -9.47 15.48 -10.06
CA TYR A 480 -10.13 14.99 -11.27
C TYR A 480 -11.54 15.58 -11.39
N ASN A 481 -11.85 16.20 -12.51
CA ASN A 481 -13.19 16.76 -12.74
C ASN A 481 -14.22 15.63 -12.97
N VAL A 482 -15.37 15.72 -12.29
CA VAL A 482 -16.52 14.85 -12.58
C VAL A 482 -17.17 15.32 -13.88
N PRO A 483 -17.44 14.41 -14.86
CA PRO A 483 -17.96 14.80 -16.18
C PRO A 483 -19.34 15.45 -16.14
N THR A 484 -20.24 14.94 -15.30
CA THR A 484 -21.56 15.55 -15.10
C THR A 484 -21.41 16.86 -14.33
N ALA A 485 -21.77 17.97 -14.95
CA ALA A 485 -21.68 19.30 -14.33
C ALA A 485 -22.61 19.41 -13.12
N ALA A 486 -22.12 20.04 -12.06
CA ALA A 486 -22.85 20.25 -10.81
C ALA A 486 -23.47 18.96 -10.23
N SER A 487 -22.80 17.82 -10.42
CA SER A 487 -23.27 16.50 -9.95
C SER A 487 -23.26 16.36 -8.43
N GLN A 488 -22.49 17.22 -7.74
CA GLN A 488 -22.32 17.19 -6.29
C GLN A 488 -21.93 15.80 -5.78
N PRO A 489 -20.69 15.33 -6.04
CA PRO A 489 -20.21 14.07 -5.49
C PRO A 489 -20.27 14.12 -3.96
N TYR A 490 -20.80 13.05 -3.31
CA TYR A 490 -21.09 13.10 -1.89
C TYR A 490 -20.29 12.09 -1.07
N ASP A 491 -20.34 10.80 -1.42
CA ASP A 491 -19.60 9.77 -0.71
C ASP A 491 -18.78 8.90 -1.67
N ILE A 492 -17.78 8.19 -1.13
CA ILE A 492 -16.75 7.50 -1.89
C ILE A 492 -16.33 6.21 -1.20
N THR A 493 -16.07 5.16 -1.99
CA THR A 493 -15.62 3.86 -1.47
C THR A 493 -14.60 3.20 -2.39
N SER A 494 -13.76 2.35 -1.82
CA SER A 494 -12.93 1.42 -2.58
C SER A 494 -13.77 0.20 -2.99
N GLY A 495 -13.93 0.00 -4.29
CA GLY A 495 -14.74 -1.08 -4.83
C GLY A 495 -14.05 -2.44 -4.78
N PRO A 496 -14.79 -3.54 -4.94
CA PRO A 496 -14.25 -4.91 -4.93
C PRO A 496 -13.36 -5.19 -6.16
N ASP A 497 -13.45 -4.35 -7.20
CA ASP A 497 -12.62 -4.38 -8.40
C ASP A 497 -11.32 -3.54 -8.28
N GLY A 498 -11.06 -2.97 -7.10
CA GLY A 498 -9.92 -2.11 -6.81
C GLY A 498 -10.05 -0.68 -7.35
N ASN A 499 -11.18 -0.33 -7.98
CA ASN A 499 -11.47 1.02 -8.42
C ASN A 499 -12.10 1.84 -7.30
N ILE A 500 -12.08 3.16 -7.46
CA ILE A 500 -12.78 4.10 -6.59
C ILE A 500 -14.16 4.35 -7.17
N TRP A 501 -15.19 4.21 -6.34
CA TRP A 501 -16.57 4.42 -6.67
C TRP A 501 -17.17 5.53 -5.80
N PHE A 502 -18.01 6.38 -6.35
CA PHE A 502 -18.57 7.52 -5.65
C PHE A 502 -20.02 7.81 -6.08
N THR A 503 -20.77 8.45 -5.21
CA THR A 503 -22.13 8.89 -5.48
C THR A 503 -22.16 10.31 -6.01
N GLU A 504 -23.05 10.60 -6.95
CA GLU A 504 -23.34 11.92 -7.51
C GLU A 504 -24.77 12.30 -7.16
N GLN A 505 -24.96 12.96 -5.99
CA GLN A 505 -26.30 13.14 -5.43
C GLN A 505 -27.23 13.97 -6.31
N SER A 506 -26.74 15.03 -6.94
CA SER A 506 -27.50 15.86 -7.88
C SER A 506 -27.43 15.35 -9.31
N GLY A 507 -26.36 14.60 -9.65
CA GLY A 507 -26.20 13.93 -10.94
C GLY A 507 -27.09 12.70 -11.13
N ASN A 508 -27.64 12.15 -10.04
CA ASN A 508 -28.40 10.88 -10.02
C ASN A 508 -27.60 9.72 -10.63
N LYS A 509 -26.31 9.64 -10.28
CA LYS A 509 -25.38 8.66 -10.85
C LYS A 509 -24.47 8.05 -9.79
N ILE A 510 -23.86 6.95 -10.17
CA ILE A 510 -22.68 6.39 -9.49
C ILE A 510 -21.50 6.54 -10.45
N GLY A 511 -20.45 7.21 -9.99
CA GLY A 511 -19.20 7.38 -10.73
C GLY A 511 -18.17 6.34 -10.35
N LYS A 512 -17.27 6.02 -11.29
CA LYS A 512 -16.12 5.13 -11.10
C LYS A 512 -14.87 5.74 -11.70
N ILE A 513 -13.75 5.70 -10.96
CA ILE A 513 -12.43 6.09 -11.44
C ILE A 513 -11.40 5.02 -11.07
N VAL A 514 -10.43 4.79 -11.97
CA VAL A 514 -9.27 3.92 -11.69
C VAL A 514 -8.26 4.71 -10.86
N PRO A 515 -7.80 4.21 -9.69
CA PRO A 515 -6.89 4.89 -8.79
C PRO A 515 -5.54 5.28 -9.37
#